data_caaf5bf741ce62b7dd6185889f821366
#
_entry.id   caaf5bf741ce62b7dd6185889f821366
#
_cell.length_a   1.000
_cell.length_b   1.000
_cell.length_c   1.000
_cell.angle_alpha   90.00
_cell.angle_beta   90.00
_cell.angle_gamma   90.00
#
_symmetry.space_group_name_H-M   'P 1'
#
loop_
_entity.id
_entity.type
_entity.pdbx_description
1 polymer ?
#
loop_
_entity_poly.entity_id
_entity_poly.type
_entity_poly.pdbx_seq_one_letter_code
_entity_poly.pdbx_strand_id
1 'polypeptide(L)'
;MSVATGDGAKRDAPSDDGVAAQPRGALFGRRKGHRLRAHQADLIEHLLPRLSLDIAGPSTPDLADLFDPRADEIRLEIGFGGGEHLIAEACAFANVAFIGCEPYVNGMAKILTQIEARNIGNVRLFAGDATELLAWLPPHSLSRIDLIHPDPWPKRRHWKRRFVQDATVSAMARVLKPDGEFRFVSDIDDYCAWTLAHLARSPDFVWTAERADDWRLPWADYTMTRYGRKAEREGRHEAYLRFRRVG
;
A
#
# COMPACT_ATOMS: atom_id res chain seq x y z
N MET A 1 -70.75 29.08 -10.55
CA MET A 1 -70.07 29.94 -11.53
C MET A 1 -68.70 30.30 -10.98
N SER A 2 -67.72 29.93 -11.78
CA SER A 2 -66.36 30.50 -11.82
C SER A 2 -65.43 30.34 -10.62
N VAL A 3 -64.65 29.43 -10.55
CA VAL A 3 -63.26 29.06 -10.85
C VAL A 3 -62.26 30.19 -10.70
N ALA A 4 -61.32 30.01 -9.83
CA ALA A 4 -59.97 30.60 -9.92
C ALA A 4 -58.92 29.56 -9.52
N THR A 5 -58.14 29.18 -10.45
CA THR A 5 -56.96 28.33 -10.39
C THR A 5 -55.77 29.11 -9.91
N GLY A 6 -55.11 28.65 -8.84
CA GLY A 6 -53.84 29.16 -8.41
C GLY A 6 -52.73 28.17 -8.74
N ASP A 7 -51.88 28.57 -9.65
CA ASP A 7 -50.69 27.86 -10.08
C ASP A 7 -49.57 28.09 -9.06
N GLY A 8 -49.15 27.01 -8.40
CA GLY A 8 -48.07 27.00 -7.38
C GLY A 8 -46.83 26.35 -7.95
N ALA A 9 -45.95 27.14 -8.56
CA ALA A 9 -44.66 26.70 -9.02
C ALA A 9 -43.80 26.17 -7.84
N LYS A 10 -43.56 24.88 -7.82
CA LYS A 10 -42.53 24.24 -6.99
C LYS A 10 -41.14 24.62 -7.52
N ARG A 11 -40.39 25.31 -6.71
CA ARG A 11 -38.96 25.52 -6.94
C ARG A 11 -38.24 24.21 -6.61
N ASP A 12 -37.63 23.60 -7.61
CA ASP A 12 -36.71 22.49 -7.43
C ASP A 12 -35.43 23.01 -6.68
N ALA A 13 -35.15 22.39 -5.54
CA ALA A 13 -33.90 22.55 -4.86
C ALA A 13 -32.79 21.79 -5.61
N PRO A 14 -31.54 22.29 -5.64
CA PRO A 14 -30.47 21.56 -6.31
C PRO A 14 -30.18 20.26 -5.55
N SER A 15 -30.10 19.16 -6.30
CA SER A 15 -29.71 17.85 -5.85
C SER A 15 -28.28 17.94 -5.28
N ASP A 16 -28.17 17.59 -4.02
CA ASP A 16 -26.92 17.29 -3.31
C ASP A 16 -26.29 16.07 -4.01
N ASP A 17 -25.28 16.29 -4.84
CA ASP A 17 -24.51 15.23 -5.47
C ASP A 17 -23.72 14.51 -4.36
N GLY A 18 -24.38 13.53 -3.76
CA GLY A 18 -23.81 12.65 -2.76
C GLY A 18 -22.56 11.99 -3.29
N VAL A 19 -21.41 12.46 -2.84
CA VAL A 19 -20.16 11.70 -2.91
C VAL A 19 -20.44 10.39 -2.18
N ALA A 20 -20.63 9.33 -2.96
CA ALA A 20 -20.84 8.00 -2.43
C ALA A 20 -19.68 7.64 -1.50
N ALA A 21 -19.97 7.51 -0.22
CA ALA A 21 -19.01 7.05 0.77
C ALA A 21 -18.46 5.70 0.28
N GLN A 22 -17.16 5.66 -0.01
CA GLN A 22 -16.50 4.42 -0.41
C GLN A 22 -16.74 3.36 0.67
N PRO A 23 -17.12 2.13 0.31
CA PRO A 23 -17.29 1.07 1.29
C PRO A 23 -15.95 0.91 2.03
N ARG A 24 -15.99 0.98 3.36
CA ARG A 24 -14.83 0.69 4.22
C ARG A 24 -14.24 -0.64 3.76
N GLY A 25 -12.98 -0.64 3.34
CA GLY A 25 -12.32 -1.77 2.72
C GLY A 25 -12.47 -3.03 3.58
N ALA A 26 -13.04 -4.07 3.01
CA ALA A 26 -13.11 -5.35 3.68
C ALA A 26 -11.73 -5.99 3.61
N LEU A 27 -10.99 -5.96 4.70
CA LEU A 27 -9.70 -6.64 4.82
C LEU A 27 -9.89 -8.13 4.60
N PHE A 28 -9.36 -8.64 3.50
CA PHE A 28 -9.35 -10.06 3.18
C PHE A 28 -7.99 -10.64 3.53
N GLY A 29 -7.94 -11.62 4.41
CA GLY A 29 -6.69 -12.25 4.78
C GLY A 29 -6.66 -12.68 6.25
N ARG A 30 -5.57 -13.36 6.62
CA ARG A 30 -5.35 -13.83 7.98
C ARG A 30 -4.85 -12.67 8.85
N ARG A 31 -5.55 -12.36 9.94
CA ARG A 31 -5.12 -11.34 10.92
C ARG A 31 -4.21 -11.88 12.02
N LYS A 32 -4.36 -13.16 12.40
CA LYS A 32 -3.58 -13.81 13.46
C LYS A 32 -3.09 -15.17 13.00
N GLY A 33 -1.88 -15.53 13.40
CA GLY A 33 -1.24 -16.82 13.15
C GLY A 33 -1.05 -17.62 14.43
N HIS A 34 0.12 -18.29 14.53
CA HIS A 34 0.52 -18.98 15.75
C HIS A 34 0.71 -18.00 16.91
N ARG A 35 0.64 -18.53 18.14
CA ARG A 35 0.91 -17.77 19.37
C ARG A 35 2.29 -17.09 19.25
N LEU A 36 2.35 -15.82 19.60
CA LEU A 36 3.59 -15.07 19.65
C LEU A 36 4.52 -15.61 20.77
N ARG A 37 5.81 -15.52 20.56
CA ARG A 37 6.80 -15.73 21.62
C ARG A 37 6.72 -14.57 22.63
N ALA A 38 7.14 -14.79 23.87
CA ALA A 38 7.05 -13.77 24.93
C ALA A 38 7.67 -12.42 24.50
N HIS A 39 8.90 -12.43 24.00
CA HIS A 39 9.56 -11.22 23.49
C HIS A 39 8.78 -10.53 22.34
N GLN A 40 8.19 -11.30 21.41
CA GLN A 40 7.38 -10.74 20.34
C GLN A 40 6.08 -10.09 20.84
N ALA A 41 5.49 -10.67 21.89
CA ALA A 41 4.30 -10.09 22.52
C ALA A 41 4.66 -8.78 23.23
N ASP A 42 5.80 -8.74 23.93
CA ASP A 42 6.34 -7.55 24.57
C ASP A 42 6.60 -6.42 23.55
N LEU A 43 7.19 -6.72 22.39
CA LEU A 43 7.40 -5.73 21.33
C LEU A 43 6.09 -5.19 20.75
N ILE A 44 5.07 -6.02 20.61
CA ILE A 44 3.72 -5.55 20.19
C ILE A 44 3.13 -4.60 21.24
N GLU A 45 3.34 -4.86 22.52
CA GLU A 45 2.80 -4.08 23.61
C GLU A 45 3.54 -2.75 23.83
N HIS A 46 4.89 -2.75 23.70
CA HIS A 46 5.71 -1.62 24.12
C HIS A 46 6.42 -0.88 22.97
N LEU A 47 6.83 -1.56 21.90
CA LEU A 47 7.53 -0.93 20.77
C LEU A 47 6.55 -0.49 19.66
N LEU A 48 5.57 -1.32 19.31
CA LEU A 48 4.61 -0.99 18.25
C LEU A 48 3.92 0.36 18.47
N PRO A 49 3.40 0.71 19.66
CA PRO A 49 2.75 2.01 19.89
C PRO A 49 3.64 3.21 19.55
N ARG A 50 4.95 3.08 19.77
CA ARG A 50 5.95 4.14 19.50
C ARG A 50 6.24 4.33 18.00
N LEU A 51 6.01 3.29 17.21
CA LEU A 51 6.25 3.29 15.77
C LEU A 51 4.96 3.40 14.96
N SER A 52 3.80 3.24 15.61
CA SER A 52 2.50 3.25 14.93
C SER A 52 2.10 4.62 14.43
N LEU A 53 1.54 4.64 13.21
CA LEU A 53 0.78 5.78 12.72
C LEU A 53 -0.62 5.78 13.35
N ASP A 54 -1.00 6.88 13.96
CA ASP A 54 -2.38 7.13 14.39
C ASP A 54 -3.14 7.81 13.25
N ILE A 55 -4.04 7.06 12.62
CA ILE A 55 -4.88 7.55 11.53
C ILE A 55 -6.30 7.92 11.95
N ALA A 56 -6.59 7.94 13.27
CA ALA A 56 -7.91 8.30 13.77
C ALA A 56 -8.21 9.81 13.64
N GLY A 57 -7.15 10.61 13.63
CA GLY A 57 -7.22 12.05 13.41
C GLY A 57 -6.89 12.46 11.96
N PRO A 58 -6.90 13.77 11.66
CA PRO A 58 -6.44 14.28 10.38
C PRO A 58 -4.96 13.92 10.17
N SER A 59 -4.56 13.72 8.92
CA SER A 59 -3.15 13.51 8.61
C SER A 59 -2.32 14.76 8.96
N THR A 60 -1.06 14.53 9.34
CA THR A 60 -0.12 15.64 9.47
C THR A 60 0.05 16.33 8.11
N PRO A 61 0.16 17.67 8.06
CA PRO A 61 0.40 18.39 6.81
C PRO A 61 1.67 17.95 6.07
N ASP A 62 2.68 17.54 6.82
CA ASP A 62 3.92 17.00 6.28
C ASP A 62 4.31 15.70 6.99
N LEU A 63 4.30 14.60 6.24
CA LEU A 63 4.67 13.28 6.76
C LEU A 63 6.12 13.20 7.24
N ALA A 64 7.00 14.08 6.75
CA ALA A 64 8.39 14.11 7.18
C ALA A 64 8.55 14.44 8.67
N ASP A 65 7.57 15.14 9.26
CA ASP A 65 7.56 15.48 10.70
C ASP A 65 7.34 14.26 11.61
N LEU A 66 6.94 13.13 11.04
CA LEU A 66 6.82 11.87 11.78
C LEU A 66 8.18 11.18 12.03
N PHE A 67 9.26 11.70 11.43
CA PHE A 67 10.58 11.09 11.47
C PHE A 67 11.63 12.03 12.07
N ASP A 68 12.56 11.45 12.80
CA ASP A 68 13.72 12.15 13.37
C ASP A 68 14.98 11.29 13.14
N PRO A 69 15.97 11.80 12.36
CA PRO A 69 15.91 13.08 11.61
C PRO A 69 14.84 13.11 10.54
N ARG A 70 14.38 14.33 10.19
CA ARG A 70 13.40 14.55 9.12
C ARG A 70 13.93 14.01 7.78
N ALA A 71 13.11 13.27 7.06
CA ALA A 71 13.46 12.66 5.78
C ALA A 71 12.89 13.46 4.60
N ASP A 72 13.67 13.57 3.52
CA ASP A 72 13.25 14.24 2.28
C ASP A 72 12.40 13.32 1.38
N GLU A 73 12.55 12.03 1.55
CA GLU A 73 11.89 10.99 0.78
C GLU A 73 11.15 10.01 1.69
N ILE A 74 9.90 9.69 1.33
CA ILE A 74 9.08 8.74 2.09
C ILE A 74 8.57 7.66 1.14
N ARG A 75 8.77 6.40 1.49
CA ARG A 75 8.32 5.21 0.75
C ARG A 75 7.32 4.41 1.57
N LEU A 76 6.36 3.77 0.89
CA LEU A 76 5.35 2.91 1.52
C LEU A 76 5.49 1.49 1.00
N GLU A 77 5.60 0.51 1.90
CA GLU A 77 5.43 -0.90 1.54
C GLU A 77 4.09 -1.43 2.07
N ILE A 78 3.25 -1.93 1.16
CA ILE A 78 1.94 -2.50 1.46
C ILE A 78 2.04 -4.02 1.54
N GLY A 79 1.62 -4.60 2.67
CA GLY A 79 1.63 -6.04 2.86
C GLY A 79 3.04 -6.61 3.06
N PHE A 80 3.87 -5.96 3.86
CA PHE A 80 5.29 -6.32 4.04
C PHE A 80 5.51 -7.72 4.63
N GLY A 81 4.50 -8.42 5.11
CA GLY A 81 4.58 -9.79 5.59
C GLY A 81 5.58 -9.98 6.73
N GLY A 82 6.77 -10.52 6.45
CA GLY A 82 7.85 -10.67 7.44
C GLY A 82 8.76 -9.47 7.57
N GLY A 83 8.61 -8.48 6.68
CA GLY A 83 9.40 -7.25 6.65
C GLY A 83 10.79 -7.41 6.02
N GLU A 84 11.06 -8.52 5.32
CA GLU A 84 12.40 -8.78 4.78
C GLU A 84 12.87 -7.66 3.83
N HIS A 85 11.99 -7.24 2.90
CA HIS A 85 12.29 -6.18 1.94
C HIS A 85 12.33 -4.81 2.63
N LEU A 86 11.31 -4.46 3.40
CA LEU A 86 11.22 -3.17 4.09
C LEU A 86 12.43 -2.91 5.00
N ILE A 87 12.87 -3.91 5.74
CA ILE A 87 14.05 -3.80 6.63
C ILE A 87 15.35 -3.63 5.81
N ALA A 88 15.51 -4.37 4.71
CA ALA A 88 16.68 -4.23 3.86
C ALA A 88 16.78 -2.82 3.26
N GLU A 89 15.66 -2.29 2.74
CA GLU A 89 15.56 -0.93 2.23
C GLU A 89 15.87 0.11 3.35
N ALA A 90 15.25 -0.03 4.53
CA ALA A 90 15.46 0.90 5.64
C ALA A 90 16.92 0.93 6.12
N CYS A 91 17.63 -0.22 6.06
CA CYS A 91 19.05 -0.27 6.37
C CYS A 91 19.92 0.33 5.27
N ALA A 92 19.56 0.13 3.99
CA ALA A 92 20.34 0.60 2.86
C ALA A 92 20.23 2.11 2.64
N PHE A 93 19.07 2.71 2.99
CA PHE A 93 18.75 4.11 2.72
C PHE A 93 18.39 4.85 4.02
N ALA A 94 19.42 5.15 4.84
CA ALA A 94 19.22 5.76 6.15
C ALA A 94 18.59 7.17 6.12
N ASN A 95 18.71 7.89 5.01
CA ASN A 95 18.10 9.21 4.77
C ASN A 95 16.70 9.16 4.16
N VAL A 96 16.17 7.97 3.88
CA VAL A 96 14.81 7.74 3.41
C VAL A 96 13.95 7.25 4.57
N ALA A 97 12.74 7.76 4.68
CA ALA A 97 11.75 7.28 5.63
C ALA A 97 10.86 6.20 4.99
N PHE A 98 10.46 5.26 5.80
CA PHE A 98 9.63 4.13 5.35
C PHE A 98 8.37 4.02 6.18
N ILE A 99 7.25 3.79 5.50
CA ILE A 99 5.98 3.41 6.11
C ILE A 99 5.70 1.97 5.73
N GLY A 100 5.47 1.09 6.70
CA GLY A 100 5.05 -0.29 6.47
C GLY A 100 3.59 -0.48 6.87
N CYS A 101 2.79 -1.07 5.98
CA CYS A 101 1.39 -1.42 6.25
C CYS A 101 1.22 -2.94 6.22
N GLU A 102 0.75 -3.54 7.35
CA GLU A 102 0.54 -4.99 7.44
C GLU A 102 -0.51 -5.31 8.51
N PRO A 103 -1.64 -5.94 8.17
CA PRO A 103 -2.68 -6.30 9.13
C PRO A 103 -2.37 -7.59 9.91
N TYR A 104 -1.40 -8.39 9.48
CA TYR A 104 -1.07 -9.68 10.07
C TYR A 104 -0.16 -9.54 11.29
N VAL A 105 -0.68 -9.79 12.48
CA VAL A 105 0.02 -9.60 13.77
C VAL A 105 1.37 -10.31 13.83
N ASN A 106 1.48 -11.53 13.30
CA ASN A 106 2.75 -12.24 13.33
C ASN A 106 3.79 -11.66 12.34
N GLY A 107 3.35 -11.01 11.28
CA GLY A 107 4.19 -10.20 10.39
C GLY A 107 4.72 -9.00 11.16
N MET A 108 3.81 -8.25 11.78
CA MET A 108 4.15 -7.10 12.63
C MET A 108 5.16 -7.46 13.73
N ALA A 109 4.95 -8.56 14.45
CA ALA A 109 5.88 -9.02 15.48
C ALA A 109 7.28 -9.37 14.93
N LYS A 110 7.37 -9.86 13.70
CA LYS A 110 8.66 -10.17 13.06
C LYS A 110 9.42 -8.91 12.68
N ILE A 111 8.74 -7.93 12.09
CA ILE A 111 9.41 -6.68 11.72
C ILE A 111 9.89 -5.92 12.97
N LEU A 112 9.10 -5.88 14.03
CA LEU A 112 9.50 -5.26 15.30
C LEU A 112 10.76 -5.88 15.88
N THR A 113 10.90 -7.21 15.83
CA THR A 113 12.10 -7.91 16.27
C THR A 113 13.34 -7.46 15.46
N GLN A 114 13.18 -7.21 14.16
CA GLN A 114 14.29 -6.75 13.32
C GLN A 114 14.60 -5.27 13.52
N ILE A 115 13.58 -4.43 13.71
CA ILE A 115 13.74 -2.99 14.02
C ILE A 115 14.52 -2.82 15.31
N GLU A 116 14.13 -3.54 16.37
CA GLU A 116 14.83 -3.51 17.65
C GLU A 116 16.28 -4.00 17.52
N ALA A 117 16.47 -5.20 16.96
CA ALA A 117 17.81 -5.81 16.85
C ALA A 117 18.81 -4.99 16.02
N ARG A 118 18.34 -4.13 15.11
CA ARG A 118 19.17 -3.30 14.22
C ARG A 118 19.13 -1.82 14.56
N ASN A 119 18.38 -1.44 15.59
CA ASN A 119 18.16 -0.05 16.00
C ASN A 119 17.70 0.85 14.84
N ILE A 120 16.67 0.40 14.08
CA ILE A 120 16.15 1.11 12.90
C ILE A 120 15.21 2.23 13.36
N GLY A 121 15.51 3.48 13.01
CA GLY A 121 14.74 4.67 13.41
C GLY A 121 13.84 5.26 12.31
N ASN A 122 14.13 4.97 11.04
CA ASN A 122 13.50 5.55 9.88
C ASN A 122 12.26 4.77 9.38
N VAL A 123 11.59 4.01 10.26
CA VAL A 123 10.39 3.22 9.95
C VAL A 123 9.21 3.64 10.82
N ARG A 124 8.03 3.77 10.20
CA ARG A 124 6.73 3.83 10.90
C ARG A 124 5.83 2.72 10.38
N LEU A 125 4.92 2.26 11.22
CA LEU A 125 4.11 1.07 10.96
C LEU A 125 2.63 1.38 11.08
N PHE A 126 1.83 0.74 10.23
CA PHE A 126 0.38 0.75 10.34
C PHE A 126 -0.16 -0.69 10.35
N ALA A 127 -0.82 -1.06 11.45
CA ALA A 127 -1.36 -2.41 11.66
C ALA A 127 -2.83 -2.50 11.20
N GLY A 128 -3.10 -2.20 9.92
CA GLY A 128 -4.47 -2.07 9.42
C GLY A 128 -4.63 -2.30 7.92
N ASP A 129 -5.75 -1.84 7.40
CA ASP A 129 -6.06 -1.91 5.97
C ASP A 129 -5.33 -0.80 5.19
N ALA A 130 -4.62 -1.16 4.15
CA ALA A 130 -3.88 -0.21 3.33
C ALA A 130 -4.79 0.82 2.64
N THR A 131 -6.07 0.50 2.40
CA THR A 131 -7.01 1.46 1.82
C THR A 131 -7.35 2.58 2.80
N GLU A 132 -7.42 2.28 4.10
CA GLU A 132 -7.60 3.29 5.15
C GLU A 132 -6.36 4.18 5.27
N LEU A 133 -5.17 3.57 5.24
CA LEU A 133 -3.91 4.31 5.24
C LEU A 133 -3.79 5.22 4.01
N LEU A 134 -4.05 4.69 2.81
CA LEU A 134 -4.02 5.50 1.59
C LEU A 134 -5.01 6.67 1.66
N ALA A 135 -6.21 6.47 2.20
CA ALA A 135 -7.19 7.55 2.34
C ALA A 135 -6.71 8.66 3.30
N TRP A 136 -6.00 8.27 4.36
CA TRP A 136 -5.46 9.18 5.36
C TRP A 136 -4.23 9.97 4.88
N LEU A 137 -3.36 9.36 4.08
CA LEU A 137 -2.11 9.98 3.60
C LEU A 137 -2.41 11.26 2.78
N PRO A 138 -1.60 12.34 2.95
CA PRO A 138 -1.73 13.56 2.14
C PRO A 138 -1.47 13.29 0.65
N PRO A 139 -2.07 14.08 -0.25
CA PRO A 139 -1.70 14.03 -1.66
C PRO A 139 -0.20 14.32 -1.86
N HIS A 140 0.41 13.66 -2.85
CA HIS A 140 1.81 13.92 -3.27
C HIS A 140 2.83 13.82 -2.13
N SER A 141 2.60 12.93 -1.18
CA SER A 141 3.46 12.75 0.00
C SER A 141 4.48 11.64 -0.13
N LEU A 142 4.27 10.68 -1.03
CA LEU A 142 5.13 9.52 -1.20
C LEU A 142 5.94 9.60 -2.50
N SER A 143 7.21 9.19 -2.45
CA SER A 143 8.05 9.01 -3.64
C SER A 143 7.88 7.63 -4.28
N ARG A 144 7.55 6.61 -3.47
CA ARG A 144 7.40 5.24 -3.94
C ARG A 144 6.38 4.45 -3.11
N ILE A 145 5.68 3.54 -3.80
CA ILE A 145 4.84 2.51 -3.18
C ILE A 145 5.30 1.15 -3.69
N ASP A 146 5.60 0.24 -2.76
CA ASP A 146 5.96 -1.15 -3.06
C ASP A 146 4.81 -2.09 -2.66
N LEU A 147 4.44 -3.00 -3.56
CA LEU A 147 3.46 -4.08 -3.35
C LEU A 147 4.10 -5.39 -3.80
N ILE A 148 4.67 -6.12 -2.84
CA ILE A 148 5.53 -7.26 -3.10
C ILE A 148 4.85 -8.55 -2.64
N HIS A 149 4.63 -9.50 -3.56
CA HIS A 149 3.92 -10.76 -3.34
C HIS A 149 2.57 -10.62 -2.63
N PRO A 150 1.69 -9.71 -3.10
CA PRO A 150 0.35 -9.63 -2.53
C PRO A 150 -0.44 -10.91 -2.73
N ASP A 151 -1.42 -11.16 -1.88
CA ASP A 151 -2.30 -12.34 -1.97
C ASP A 151 -2.96 -12.43 -3.36
N PRO A 152 -2.69 -13.49 -4.15
CA PRO A 152 -3.07 -13.52 -5.57
C PRO A 152 -4.55 -13.82 -5.82
N TRP A 153 -5.28 -14.37 -4.84
CA TRP A 153 -6.69 -14.74 -4.95
C TRP A 153 -7.02 -15.44 -6.27
N PRO A 154 -6.51 -16.67 -6.54
CA PRO A 154 -6.52 -17.28 -7.88
C PRO A 154 -7.92 -17.60 -8.40
N LYS A 155 -8.91 -17.81 -7.52
CA LYS A 155 -10.29 -18.12 -7.93
C LYS A 155 -10.99 -16.85 -8.43
N ARG A 156 -11.53 -16.86 -9.65
CA ARG A 156 -12.19 -15.71 -10.30
C ARG A 156 -13.20 -14.99 -9.40
N ARG A 157 -14.02 -15.72 -8.62
CA ARG A 157 -14.96 -15.13 -7.65
C ARG A 157 -14.29 -14.31 -6.54
N HIS A 158 -12.97 -14.47 -6.34
CA HIS A 158 -12.17 -13.76 -5.33
C HIS A 158 -11.34 -12.61 -5.90
N TRP A 159 -11.31 -12.36 -7.20
CA TRP A 159 -10.50 -11.30 -7.82
C TRP A 159 -10.81 -9.91 -7.25
N LYS A 160 -12.06 -9.68 -6.83
CA LYS A 160 -12.46 -8.47 -6.10
C LYS A 160 -11.72 -8.25 -4.76
N ARG A 161 -10.96 -9.25 -4.27
CA ARG A 161 -10.13 -9.19 -3.06
C ARG A 161 -8.69 -8.82 -3.36
N ARG A 162 -8.26 -8.85 -4.63
CA ARG A 162 -6.94 -8.39 -5.04
C ARG A 162 -6.81 -6.92 -4.67
N PHE A 163 -5.64 -6.54 -4.16
CA PHE A 163 -5.40 -5.14 -3.79
C PHE A 163 -5.45 -4.20 -4.99
N VAL A 164 -4.87 -4.60 -6.12
CA VAL A 164 -4.89 -3.79 -7.34
C VAL A 164 -6.29 -3.80 -7.95
N GLN A 165 -6.99 -2.69 -7.81
CA GLN A 165 -8.31 -2.36 -8.36
C GLN A 165 -8.26 -0.92 -8.84
N ASP A 166 -9.19 -0.48 -9.70
CA ASP A 166 -9.21 0.90 -10.19
C ASP A 166 -9.24 1.93 -9.04
N ALA A 167 -10.01 1.65 -7.96
CA ALA A 167 -10.09 2.53 -6.80
C ALA A 167 -8.75 2.64 -6.03
N THR A 168 -8.03 1.53 -5.84
CA THR A 168 -6.72 1.57 -5.16
C THR A 168 -5.64 2.15 -6.06
N VAL A 169 -5.71 1.95 -7.38
CA VAL A 169 -4.83 2.60 -8.36
C VAL A 169 -4.99 4.13 -8.28
N SER A 170 -6.22 4.64 -8.29
CA SER A 170 -6.49 6.08 -8.12
C SER A 170 -6.02 6.61 -6.76
N ALA A 171 -6.20 5.84 -5.68
CA ALA A 171 -5.73 6.23 -4.36
C ALA A 171 -4.19 6.29 -4.29
N MET A 172 -3.48 5.34 -4.92
CA MET A 172 -2.02 5.36 -5.03
C MET A 172 -1.54 6.55 -5.87
N ALA A 173 -2.20 6.85 -7.00
CA ALA A 173 -1.89 8.03 -7.81
C ALA A 173 -2.00 9.34 -7.03
N ARG A 174 -3.04 9.46 -6.18
CA ARG A 174 -3.26 10.66 -5.36
C ARG A 174 -2.12 10.91 -4.36
N VAL A 175 -1.61 9.87 -3.71
CA VAL A 175 -0.58 10.01 -2.66
C VAL A 175 0.83 10.04 -3.19
N LEU A 176 1.08 9.51 -4.39
CA LEU A 176 2.40 9.59 -5.03
C LEU A 176 2.69 11.01 -5.51
N LYS A 177 3.94 11.45 -5.33
CA LYS A 177 4.48 12.66 -5.96
C LYS A 177 4.44 12.53 -7.50
N PRO A 178 4.44 13.64 -8.28
CA PRO A 178 4.78 13.56 -9.69
C PRO A 178 6.10 12.80 -9.88
N ASP A 179 6.16 11.94 -10.89
CA ASP A 179 7.28 11.02 -11.16
C ASP A 179 7.55 9.97 -10.07
N GLY A 180 6.70 9.89 -9.03
CA GLY A 180 6.77 8.83 -8.04
C GLY A 180 6.51 7.44 -8.63
N GLU A 181 7.05 6.41 -8.01
CA GLU A 181 7.00 5.04 -8.52
C GLU A 181 5.98 4.16 -7.80
N PHE A 182 5.28 3.32 -8.54
CA PHE A 182 4.61 2.14 -8.03
C PHE A 182 5.35 0.90 -8.52
N ARG A 183 5.81 0.06 -7.58
CA ARG A 183 6.51 -1.19 -7.84
C ARG A 183 5.66 -2.38 -7.40
N PHE A 184 5.55 -3.36 -8.28
CA PHE A 184 4.79 -4.58 -8.03
C PHE A 184 5.64 -5.80 -8.37
N VAL A 185 5.69 -6.77 -7.45
CA VAL A 185 6.36 -8.06 -7.67
C VAL A 185 5.40 -9.21 -7.43
N SER A 186 5.34 -10.15 -8.34
CA SER A 186 4.60 -11.40 -8.16
C SER A 186 5.17 -12.49 -9.06
N ASP A 187 5.06 -13.73 -8.59
CA ASP A 187 5.35 -14.97 -9.31
C ASP A 187 4.07 -15.60 -9.90
N ILE A 188 2.96 -14.86 -9.89
CA ILE A 188 1.65 -15.30 -10.38
C ILE A 188 1.27 -14.53 -11.62
N ASP A 189 1.46 -15.13 -12.81
CA ASP A 189 1.25 -14.50 -14.12
C ASP A 189 -0.14 -13.84 -14.25
N ASP A 190 -1.19 -14.52 -13.77
CA ASP A 190 -2.56 -13.99 -13.82
C ASP A 190 -2.72 -12.72 -12.97
N TYR A 191 -1.96 -12.57 -11.88
CA TYR A 191 -2.00 -11.33 -11.10
C TYR A 191 -1.11 -10.24 -11.72
N CYS A 192 -0.01 -10.61 -12.36
CA CYS A 192 0.81 -9.67 -13.15
C CYS A 192 0.00 -9.09 -14.33
N ALA A 193 -0.69 -9.95 -15.09
CA ALA A 193 -1.56 -9.51 -16.19
C ALA A 193 -2.73 -8.64 -15.70
N TRP A 194 -3.33 -8.99 -14.57
CA TRP A 194 -4.35 -8.18 -13.89
C TRP A 194 -3.83 -6.79 -13.53
N THR A 195 -2.66 -6.72 -12.91
CA THR A 195 -2.02 -5.46 -12.50
C THR A 195 -1.72 -4.59 -13.72
N LEU A 196 -1.10 -5.15 -14.76
CA LEU A 196 -0.85 -4.45 -16.03
C LEU A 196 -2.14 -3.88 -16.63
N ALA A 197 -3.23 -4.68 -16.65
CA ALA A 197 -4.50 -4.24 -17.22
C ALA A 197 -5.14 -3.07 -16.43
N HIS A 198 -5.02 -3.06 -15.09
CA HIS A 198 -5.54 -1.96 -14.27
C HIS A 198 -4.69 -0.69 -14.42
N LEU A 199 -3.37 -0.82 -14.41
CA LEU A 199 -2.46 0.33 -14.55
C LEU A 199 -2.50 0.92 -15.98
N ALA A 200 -2.62 0.09 -17.03
CA ALA A 200 -2.73 0.56 -18.41
C ALA A 200 -4.01 1.34 -18.71
N ARG A 201 -5.08 1.13 -17.92
CA ARG A 201 -6.33 1.92 -18.03
C ARG A 201 -6.28 3.22 -17.26
N SER A 202 -5.38 3.35 -16.29
CA SER A 202 -5.24 4.56 -15.49
C SER A 202 -4.53 5.66 -16.30
N PRO A 203 -5.07 6.86 -16.38
CA PRO A 203 -4.37 7.98 -17.00
C PRO A 203 -3.19 8.49 -16.16
N ASP A 204 -3.11 8.06 -14.89
CA ASP A 204 -2.14 8.57 -13.92
C ASP A 204 -0.83 7.80 -13.92
N PHE A 205 -0.75 6.67 -14.63
CA PHE A 205 0.44 5.83 -14.62
C PHE A 205 0.93 5.46 -16.02
N VAL A 206 2.25 5.38 -16.16
CA VAL A 206 2.91 4.83 -17.34
C VAL A 206 3.80 3.65 -16.95
N TRP A 207 3.69 2.56 -17.67
CA TRP A 207 4.60 1.43 -17.51
C TRP A 207 5.98 1.79 -18.05
N THR A 208 7.04 1.56 -17.27
CA THR A 208 8.39 2.04 -17.60
C THR A 208 9.24 1.02 -18.35
N ALA A 209 8.77 -0.20 -18.54
CA ALA A 209 9.53 -1.24 -19.24
C ALA A 209 9.56 -1.00 -20.76
N GLU A 210 10.75 -0.94 -21.34
CA GLU A 210 10.99 -0.85 -22.77
C GLU A 210 11.43 -2.19 -23.38
N ARG A 211 12.01 -3.06 -22.56
CA ARG A 211 12.54 -4.38 -22.93
C ARG A 211 12.06 -5.45 -21.95
N ALA A 212 12.16 -6.70 -22.39
CA ALA A 212 11.76 -7.85 -21.56
C ALA A 212 12.52 -7.93 -20.23
N ASP A 213 13.79 -7.58 -20.21
CA ASP A 213 14.63 -7.63 -19.01
C ASP A 213 14.21 -6.61 -17.96
N ASP A 214 13.58 -5.50 -18.35
CA ASP A 214 13.12 -4.45 -17.42
C ASP A 214 12.02 -4.92 -16.46
N TRP A 215 11.35 -6.03 -16.78
CA TRP A 215 10.32 -6.62 -15.93
C TRP A 215 10.56 -8.09 -15.58
N ARG A 216 11.57 -8.74 -16.18
CA ARG A 216 11.96 -10.13 -15.88
C ARG A 216 13.11 -10.22 -14.89
N LEU A 217 13.91 -9.17 -14.78
CA LEU A 217 15.03 -9.11 -13.84
C LEU A 217 14.70 -8.16 -12.69
N PRO A 218 15.15 -8.48 -11.47
CA PRO A 218 14.99 -7.59 -10.34
C PRO A 218 15.74 -6.27 -10.57
N TRP A 219 15.20 -5.18 -10.07
CA TRP A 219 15.97 -3.93 -9.98
C TRP A 219 17.14 -4.08 -8.99
N ALA A 220 18.16 -3.24 -9.15
CA ALA A 220 19.44 -3.40 -8.45
C ALA A 220 19.34 -3.36 -6.91
N ASP A 221 18.38 -2.64 -6.36
CA ASP A 221 18.10 -2.50 -4.93
C ASP A 221 17.07 -3.51 -4.39
N TYR A 222 16.58 -4.46 -5.22
CA TYR A 222 15.60 -5.44 -4.78
C TYR A 222 16.20 -6.49 -3.84
N THR A 223 15.57 -6.66 -2.70
CA THR A 223 15.89 -7.75 -1.77
C THR A 223 14.88 -8.87 -1.89
N MET A 224 15.33 -10.04 -2.30
CA MET A 224 14.48 -11.22 -2.46
C MET A 224 13.84 -11.63 -1.14
N THR A 225 12.51 -11.71 -1.15
CA THR A 225 11.70 -12.13 -0.01
C THR A 225 11.70 -13.66 0.17
N ARG A 226 11.14 -14.13 1.30
CA ARG A 226 10.89 -15.57 1.47
C ARG A 226 9.93 -16.14 0.43
N TYR A 227 9.02 -15.32 -0.11
CA TYR A 227 8.08 -15.74 -1.15
C TYR A 227 8.77 -15.90 -2.49
N GLY A 228 9.69 -14.98 -2.85
CA GLY A 228 10.53 -15.09 -4.02
C GLY A 228 11.39 -16.35 -3.98
N ARG A 229 12.09 -16.58 -2.86
CA ARG A 229 12.84 -17.84 -2.66
C ARG A 229 11.98 -19.10 -2.75
N LYS A 230 10.71 -19.03 -2.36
CA LYS A 230 9.77 -20.14 -2.52
C LYS A 230 9.40 -20.32 -3.98
N ALA A 231 9.07 -19.25 -4.70
CA ALA A 231 8.74 -19.26 -6.12
C ALA A 231 9.88 -19.90 -6.94
N GLU A 232 11.12 -19.46 -6.71
CA GLU A 232 12.31 -19.99 -7.35
C GLU A 232 12.47 -21.50 -7.12
N ARG A 233 12.32 -21.98 -5.88
CA ARG A 233 12.36 -23.43 -5.56
C ARG A 233 11.27 -24.25 -6.25
N GLU A 234 10.14 -23.61 -6.55
CA GLU A 234 9.00 -24.23 -7.23
C GLU A 234 9.06 -24.03 -8.75
N GLY A 235 10.17 -23.48 -9.28
CA GLY A 235 10.38 -23.24 -10.70
C GLY A 235 9.50 -22.13 -11.29
N ARG A 236 8.97 -21.23 -10.45
CA ARG A 236 8.22 -20.05 -10.89
C ARG A 236 9.15 -18.84 -10.96
N HIS A 237 8.88 -17.96 -11.90
CA HIS A 237 9.64 -16.73 -12.10
C HIS A 237 8.84 -15.53 -11.60
N GLU A 238 9.50 -14.61 -10.93
CA GLU A 238 8.92 -13.34 -10.53
C GLU A 238 8.88 -12.38 -11.70
N ALA A 239 7.82 -11.57 -11.78
CA ALA A 239 7.76 -10.39 -12.62
C ALA A 239 7.91 -9.14 -11.75
N TYR A 240 8.71 -8.19 -12.22
CA TYR A 240 9.08 -6.94 -11.53
C TYR A 240 8.50 -5.77 -12.30
N LEU A 241 7.24 -5.41 -12.01
CA LEU A 241 6.55 -4.35 -12.74
C LEU A 241 6.80 -3.00 -12.06
N ARG A 242 7.22 -2.01 -12.84
CA ARG A 242 7.47 -0.66 -12.38
C ARG A 242 6.67 0.34 -13.21
N PHE A 243 5.91 1.18 -12.50
CA PHE A 243 5.09 2.22 -13.11
C PHE A 243 5.50 3.57 -12.52
N ARG A 244 5.53 4.59 -13.36
CA ARG A 244 5.78 5.96 -12.95
C ARG A 244 4.47 6.73 -12.99
N ARG A 245 4.22 7.51 -11.93
CA ARG A 245 3.08 8.43 -11.90
C ARG A 245 3.35 9.59 -12.85
N VAL A 246 2.37 9.92 -13.70
CA VAL A 246 2.40 11.06 -14.63
C VAL A 246 1.51 12.20 -14.14
N GLY A 247 1.87 13.45 -14.39
CA GLY A 247 1.05 14.65 -14.13
C GLY A 247 1.47 15.44 -12.91
#